data_88e00ec9055b1e138cb0c091af8773de
#
_entry.id   88e00ec9055b1e138cb0c091af8773de
#
_cell.length_a   1.000
_cell.length_b   1.000
_cell.length_c   1.000
_cell.angle_alpha   90.00
_cell.angle_beta   90.00
_cell.angle_gamma   90.00
#
_symmetry.space_group_name_H-M   'P 1'
#
loop_
_entity.id
_entity.type
_entity.pdbx_description
1 polymer ?
#
loop_
_entity_poly.entity_id
_entity_poly.type
_entity_poly.pdbx_seq_one_letter_code
_entity_poly.pdbx_strand_id
1 'polypeptide(L)'
;MLNDTLQLTDQKVLHYTEELLEAHLPLAADGYCCTTADLLDVLLGVAVNHGTVESVCADLVGTPDPETTRRYFNEQLVVNDLAQLEQSLNAAPAAQLPSRIKRRRCELAIDFHDRAYYGKTAQDEGLWVRGKAKDGTTRFYRVATAYVMVKNTRFTLAVRFVLPEEDTVTVLDDLLWQVKKILRIRVKVLFLDRGFDGTAVMAYLTRLRQPTVIACTIRGKTGGTRALCQGHRSDRTRHTFCRQQPGEFTANVAVCRVSSSARRTGRHVRQAGWMVFVLIRLGWSPLARHAASIGAVLASKAATGVRVKCADGPPRPTPRTDSYSSV
;
A
#
# COMPACT_ATOMS: atom_id res chain seq x y z
N MET A 1 -25.23 18.89 32.12
CA MET A 1 -24.80 18.65 30.74
C MET A 1 -24.55 17.18 30.62
N LEU A 2 -25.50 16.44 30.03
CA LEU A 2 -25.41 15.00 29.83
C LEU A 2 -24.32 14.73 28.79
N ASN A 3 -23.26 14.07 29.18
CA ASN A 3 -22.32 13.44 28.25
C ASN A 3 -23.06 12.28 27.60
N ASP A 4 -23.76 12.56 26.52
CA ASP A 4 -24.19 11.54 25.57
C ASP A 4 -22.93 11.02 24.88
N THR A 5 -22.32 10.05 25.50
CA THR A 5 -21.34 9.19 24.84
C THR A 5 -22.15 8.44 23.78
N LEU A 6 -22.10 8.92 22.54
CA LEU A 6 -22.67 8.23 21.37
C LEU A 6 -22.07 6.80 21.36
N GLN A 7 -22.85 5.84 21.88
CA GLN A 7 -22.51 4.44 21.73
C GLN A 7 -22.58 4.09 20.24
N LEU A 8 -21.43 3.83 19.65
CA LEU A 8 -21.33 3.36 18.28
C LEU A 8 -21.77 1.88 18.28
N THR A 9 -22.94 1.59 17.75
CA THR A 9 -23.44 0.24 17.55
C THR A 9 -23.11 -0.24 16.13
N ASP A 10 -23.05 -1.56 15.92
CA ASP A 10 -22.80 -2.14 14.60
C ASP A 10 -23.82 -1.67 13.56
N GLN A 11 -25.09 -1.56 13.95
CA GLN A 11 -26.14 -1.02 13.09
C GLN A 11 -25.90 0.42 12.66
N LYS A 12 -25.43 1.29 13.57
CA LYS A 12 -25.09 2.69 13.21
C LYS A 12 -23.89 2.74 12.27
N VAL A 13 -22.92 1.84 12.44
CA VAL A 13 -21.77 1.76 11.54
C VAL A 13 -22.21 1.29 10.15
N LEU A 14 -23.05 0.27 10.09
CA LEU A 14 -23.62 -0.24 8.83
C LEU A 14 -24.38 0.86 8.10
N HIS A 15 -25.40 1.40 8.72
CA HIS A 15 -26.23 2.47 8.14
C HIS A 15 -25.42 3.68 7.66
N TYR A 16 -24.45 4.16 8.46
CA TYR A 16 -23.56 5.23 8.04
C TYR A 16 -22.70 4.86 6.83
N THR A 17 -22.28 3.58 6.77
CA THR A 17 -21.48 3.10 5.64
C THR A 17 -22.32 3.00 4.37
N GLU A 18 -23.56 2.54 4.48
CA GLU A 18 -24.53 2.48 3.38
C GLU A 18 -24.81 3.88 2.83
N GLU A 19 -25.19 4.85 3.68
CA GLU A 19 -25.39 6.24 3.27
C GLU A 19 -24.18 6.83 2.55
N LEU A 20 -22.97 6.54 3.05
CA LEU A 20 -21.72 7.01 2.44
C LEU A 20 -21.50 6.38 1.07
N LEU A 21 -21.73 5.09 0.94
CA LEU A 21 -21.56 4.38 -0.33
C LEU A 21 -22.64 4.78 -1.34
N GLU A 22 -23.89 4.89 -0.92
CA GLU A 22 -25.00 5.35 -1.78
C GLU A 22 -24.73 6.75 -2.35
N ALA A 23 -24.17 7.65 -1.55
CA ALA A 23 -23.83 9.00 -2.00
C ALA A 23 -22.66 9.04 -3.01
N HIS A 24 -21.83 7.99 -3.09
CA HIS A 24 -20.59 8.03 -3.86
C HIS A 24 -20.42 6.89 -4.89
N LEU A 25 -21.17 5.80 -4.76
CA LEU A 25 -21.12 4.71 -5.76
C LEU A 25 -22.26 4.86 -6.77
N PRO A 26 -22.01 4.55 -8.04
CA PRO A 26 -23.05 4.57 -9.07
C PRO A 26 -23.92 3.30 -9.03
N LEU A 27 -24.42 2.94 -7.84
CA LEU A 27 -25.31 1.81 -7.64
C LEU A 27 -26.72 2.35 -7.36
N ALA A 28 -27.68 1.97 -8.18
CA ALA A 28 -29.07 2.33 -7.99
C ALA A 28 -29.99 1.17 -8.41
N ALA A 29 -30.93 0.81 -7.54
CA ALA A 29 -31.99 -0.12 -7.84
C ALA A 29 -33.24 0.34 -7.09
N ASP A 30 -34.34 0.47 -7.81
CA ASP A 30 -35.65 0.88 -7.31
C ASP A 30 -36.74 -0.19 -7.54
N GLY A 31 -36.28 -1.43 -7.84
CA GLY A 31 -37.16 -2.55 -8.15
C GLY A 31 -37.80 -3.16 -6.91
N TYR A 32 -38.95 -3.79 -7.08
CA TYR A 32 -39.65 -4.53 -6.02
C TYR A 32 -38.82 -5.68 -5.43
N CYS A 33 -38.00 -6.34 -6.25
CA CYS A 33 -37.20 -7.50 -5.83
C CYS A 33 -35.73 -7.15 -5.53
N CYS A 34 -35.31 -5.90 -5.73
CA CYS A 34 -33.94 -5.48 -5.50
C CYS A 34 -33.90 -3.96 -5.32
N THR A 35 -33.41 -3.54 -4.20
CA THR A 35 -33.20 -2.12 -3.86
C THR A 35 -31.72 -1.77 -3.83
N THR A 36 -31.41 -0.47 -3.82
CA THR A 36 -30.02 0.00 -3.65
C THR A 36 -29.42 -0.51 -2.34
N ALA A 37 -30.19 -0.52 -1.25
CA ALA A 37 -29.72 -1.04 0.05
C ALA A 37 -29.33 -2.52 -0.04
N ASP A 38 -30.14 -3.36 -0.70
CA ASP A 38 -29.84 -4.77 -0.88
C ASP A 38 -28.49 -4.99 -1.64
N LEU A 39 -28.25 -4.17 -2.67
CA LEU A 39 -26.98 -4.22 -3.41
C LEU A 39 -25.79 -3.82 -2.55
N LEU A 40 -25.95 -2.78 -1.72
CA LEU A 40 -24.92 -2.34 -0.80
C LEU A 40 -24.63 -3.36 0.30
N ASP A 41 -25.68 -4.00 0.85
CA ASP A 41 -25.53 -5.07 1.84
C ASP A 41 -24.73 -6.25 1.28
N VAL A 42 -25.06 -6.69 0.07
CA VAL A 42 -24.28 -7.74 -0.59
C VAL A 42 -22.85 -7.30 -0.86
N LEU A 43 -22.62 -6.07 -1.35
CA LEU A 43 -21.27 -5.53 -1.60
C LEU A 43 -20.44 -5.48 -0.32
N LEU A 44 -21.03 -4.99 0.78
CA LEU A 44 -20.39 -4.94 2.09
C LEU A 44 -20.12 -6.34 2.64
N GLY A 45 -21.08 -7.26 2.51
CA GLY A 45 -20.93 -8.65 2.92
C GLY A 45 -19.77 -9.35 2.19
N VAL A 46 -19.65 -9.15 0.88
CA VAL A 46 -18.53 -9.67 0.07
C VAL A 46 -17.19 -9.06 0.53
N ALA A 47 -17.17 -7.76 0.82
CA ALA A 47 -15.96 -7.07 1.26
C ALA A 47 -15.49 -7.52 2.66
N VAL A 48 -16.40 -7.70 3.60
CA VAL A 48 -16.12 -8.10 4.99
C VAL A 48 -15.76 -9.56 5.10
N ASN A 49 -16.55 -10.45 4.47
CA ASN A 49 -16.37 -11.90 4.58
C ASN A 49 -15.33 -12.45 3.60
N HIS A 50 -14.82 -11.63 2.68
CA HIS A 50 -13.99 -12.08 1.56
C HIS A 50 -14.65 -13.22 0.75
N GLY A 51 -15.98 -13.21 0.73
CA GLY A 51 -16.82 -14.21 0.07
C GLY A 51 -17.10 -13.92 -1.40
N THR A 52 -18.02 -14.69 -1.97
CA THR A 52 -18.59 -14.44 -3.29
C THR A 52 -20.01 -13.88 -3.15
N VAL A 53 -20.56 -13.32 -4.23
CA VAL A 53 -21.95 -12.85 -4.25
C VAL A 53 -22.90 -13.99 -3.87
N GLU A 54 -22.65 -15.23 -4.37
CA GLU A 54 -23.45 -16.41 -4.05
C GLU A 54 -23.44 -16.73 -2.57
N SER A 55 -22.26 -16.75 -1.95
CA SER A 55 -22.15 -17.10 -0.53
C SER A 55 -22.82 -16.05 0.36
N VAL A 56 -22.68 -14.78 0.01
CA VAL A 56 -23.27 -13.69 0.79
C VAL A 56 -24.79 -13.64 0.63
N CYS A 57 -25.31 -13.80 -0.59
CA CYS A 57 -26.76 -13.88 -0.80
C CYS A 57 -27.40 -15.11 -0.12
N ALA A 58 -26.65 -16.20 0.06
CA ALA A 58 -27.11 -17.38 0.81
C ALA A 58 -27.15 -17.14 2.33
N ASP A 59 -26.24 -16.30 2.84
CA ASP A 59 -26.10 -16.04 4.27
C ASP A 59 -27.01 -14.90 4.77
N LEU A 60 -27.33 -13.93 3.92
CA LEU A 60 -28.17 -12.78 4.25
C LEU A 60 -29.63 -13.07 3.95
N VAL A 61 -30.51 -12.68 4.89
CA VAL A 61 -31.97 -12.82 4.73
C VAL A 61 -32.52 -11.63 3.97
N GLY A 62 -33.35 -11.90 2.95
CA GLY A 62 -34.05 -10.85 2.20
C GLY A 62 -33.24 -10.25 1.05
N THR A 63 -32.05 -10.77 0.75
CA THR A 63 -31.26 -10.32 -0.39
C THR A 63 -31.83 -10.82 -1.72
N PRO A 64 -31.59 -10.09 -2.82
CA PRO A 64 -31.93 -10.55 -4.16
C PRO A 64 -31.20 -11.82 -4.55
N ASP A 65 -31.72 -12.51 -5.57
CA ASP A 65 -31.02 -13.62 -6.18
C ASP A 65 -29.62 -13.23 -6.65
N PRO A 66 -28.60 -14.10 -6.47
CA PRO A 66 -27.20 -13.83 -6.86
C PRO A 66 -27.04 -13.43 -8.32
N GLU A 67 -27.84 -13.99 -9.24
CA GLU A 67 -27.81 -13.63 -10.65
C GLU A 67 -28.27 -12.20 -10.90
N THR A 68 -29.37 -11.81 -10.24
CA THR A 68 -29.89 -10.43 -10.27
C THR A 68 -28.87 -9.46 -9.73
N THR A 69 -28.28 -9.75 -8.57
CA THR A 69 -27.23 -8.92 -7.95
C THR A 69 -26.02 -8.75 -8.88
N ARG A 70 -25.53 -9.84 -9.49
CA ARG A 70 -24.41 -9.76 -10.45
C ARG A 70 -24.75 -8.92 -11.68
N ARG A 71 -25.99 -9.04 -12.19
CA ARG A 71 -26.43 -8.25 -13.32
C ARG A 71 -26.34 -6.74 -13.00
N TYR A 72 -26.86 -6.29 -11.86
CA TYR A 72 -26.76 -4.89 -11.43
C TYR A 72 -25.30 -4.45 -11.29
N PHE A 73 -24.47 -5.25 -10.65
CA PHE A 73 -23.03 -4.91 -10.51
C PHE A 73 -22.34 -4.81 -11.87
N ASN A 74 -22.61 -5.72 -12.79
CA ASN A 74 -22.02 -5.72 -14.12
C ASN A 74 -22.52 -4.56 -15.02
N GLU A 75 -23.76 -4.13 -14.84
CA GLU A 75 -24.35 -3.02 -15.59
C GLU A 75 -23.94 -1.65 -15.07
N GLN A 76 -23.78 -1.50 -13.75
CA GLN A 76 -23.59 -0.20 -13.12
C GLN A 76 -22.16 0.06 -12.63
N LEU A 77 -21.42 -0.97 -12.24
CA LEU A 77 -19.99 -0.84 -11.94
C LEU A 77 -19.18 -1.13 -13.21
N VAL A 78 -19.42 -0.35 -14.27
CA VAL A 78 -18.86 -0.60 -15.59
C VAL A 78 -17.38 -0.25 -15.61
N VAL A 79 -16.56 -1.21 -16.02
CA VAL A 79 -15.12 -1.08 -16.13
C VAL A 79 -14.69 -0.02 -17.15
N ASN A 80 -15.51 0.25 -18.16
CA ASN A 80 -15.25 1.27 -19.18
C ASN A 80 -15.18 2.69 -18.60
N ASP A 81 -15.68 2.89 -17.38
CA ASP A 81 -15.65 4.15 -16.64
C ASP A 81 -14.84 4.07 -15.35
N LEU A 82 -13.72 3.35 -15.40
CA LEU A 82 -12.84 3.13 -14.25
C LEU A 82 -12.36 4.43 -13.61
N ALA A 83 -12.16 5.48 -14.41
CA ALA A 83 -11.75 6.79 -13.92
C ALA A 83 -12.86 7.47 -13.08
N GLN A 84 -14.11 7.37 -13.49
CA GLN A 84 -15.26 7.88 -12.75
C GLN A 84 -15.45 7.09 -11.44
N LEU A 85 -15.35 5.77 -11.51
CA LEU A 85 -15.42 4.91 -10.31
C LEU A 85 -14.30 5.26 -9.32
N GLU A 86 -13.08 5.47 -9.80
CA GLU A 86 -11.94 5.89 -8.99
C GLU A 86 -12.20 7.27 -8.34
N GLN A 87 -12.74 8.21 -9.10
CA GLN A 87 -13.11 9.53 -8.57
C GLN A 87 -14.16 9.42 -7.45
N SER A 88 -15.18 8.60 -7.65
CA SER A 88 -16.23 8.34 -6.66
C SER A 88 -15.66 7.68 -5.40
N LEU A 89 -14.83 6.66 -5.55
CA LEU A 89 -14.15 6.00 -4.45
C LEU A 89 -13.20 6.94 -3.68
N ASN A 90 -12.61 7.92 -4.34
CA ASN A 90 -11.76 8.92 -3.69
C ASN A 90 -12.57 10.03 -3.00
N ALA A 91 -13.78 10.32 -3.46
CA ALA A 91 -14.66 11.31 -2.86
C ALA A 91 -15.19 10.86 -1.49
N ALA A 92 -15.54 9.59 -1.34
CA ALA A 92 -16.07 9.02 -0.11
C ALA A 92 -15.16 9.24 1.13
N PRO A 93 -13.90 8.79 1.16
CA PRO A 93 -13.01 9.06 2.29
C PRO A 93 -12.66 10.55 2.43
N ALA A 94 -12.66 11.33 1.33
CA ALA A 94 -12.37 12.75 1.36
C ALA A 94 -13.44 13.55 2.14
N ALA A 95 -14.73 13.17 1.99
CA ALA A 95 -15.84 13.79 2.68
C ALA A 95 -15.75 13.59 4.20
N GLN A 96 -15.24 12.44 4.66
CA GLN A 96 -15.20 12.03 6.05
C GLN A 96 -13.83 12.27 6.73
N LEU A 97 -12.88 12.89 6.04
CA LEU A 97 -11.54 13.05 6.55
C LEU A 97 -11.49 14.01 7.75
N PRO A 98 -11.05 13.54 8.94
CA PRO A 98 -11.00 14.37 10.13
C PRO A 98 -10.13 15.62 9.94
N SER A 99 -10.61 16.77 10.37
CA SER A 99 -9.89 18.06 10.24
C SER A 99 -8.50 18.04 10.87
N ARG A 100 -8.28 17.22 11.91
CA ARG A 100 -6.97 17.00 12.53
C ARG A 100 -5.92 16.45 11.56
N ILE A 101 -6.33 15.64 10.55
CA ILE A 101 -5.42 15.12 9.52
C ILE A 101 -5.05 16.24 8.55
N LYS A 102 -6.01 17.08 8.14
CA LYS A 102 -5.78 18.23 7.23
C LYS A 102 -4.84 19.27 7.84
N ARG A 103 -4.87 19.47 9.16
CA ARG A 103 -4.09 20.50 9.87
C ARG A 103 -2.65 20.12 10.17
N ARG A 104 -2.29 18.85 10.15
CA ARG A 104 -0.95 18.34 10.52
C ARG A 104 -0.12 17.96 9.32
N ARG A 105 1.20 17.90 9.52
CA ARG A 105 2.09 17.20 8.59
C ARG A 105 1.99 15.71 8.88
N CYS A 106 1.53 14.93 7.92
CA CYS A 106 1.28 13.51 8.07
C CYS A 106 2.42 12.66 7.51
N GLU A 107 2.59 11.48 8.09
CA GLU A 107 3.39 10.41 7.52
C GLU A 107 2.46 9.62 6.60
N LEU A 108 2.75 9.64 5.29
CA LEU A 108 1.96 9.00 4.25
C LEU A 108 2.60 7.67 3.87
N ALA A 109 1.81 6.63 3.75
CA ALA A 109 2.26 5.36 3.18
C ALA A 109 1.50 5.08 1.88
N ILE A 110 2.21 4.52 0.90
CA ILE A 110 1.62 4.05 -0.36
C ILE A 110 2.00 2.59 -0.55
N ASP A 111 1.02 1.76 -0.90
CA ASP A 111 1.16 0.31 -1.01
C ASP A 111 0.34 -0.22 -2.20
N PHE A 112 0.84 -1.27 -2.85
CA PHE A 112 0.12 -2.01 -3.88
C PHE A 112 -0.65 -3.19 -3.28
N HIS A 113 -1.86 -3.39 -3.77
CA HIS A 113 -2.72 -4.51 -3.42
C HIS A 113 -3.04 -5.29 -4.69
N ASP A 114 -2.60 -6.54 -4.74
CA ASP A 114 -2.85 -7.45 -5.85
C ASP A 114 -3.99 -8.42 -5.47
N ARG A 115 -5.07 -8.41 -6.26
CA ARG A 115 -6.17 -9.36 -6.18
C ARG A 115 -6.06 -10.35 -7.32
N ALA A 116 -6.02 -11.62 -6.98
CA ALA A 116 -5.89 -12.70 -7.97
C ALA A 116 -7.05 -12.68 -8.98
N TYR A 117 -6.71 -12.75 -10.25
CA TYR A 117 -7.67 -12.84 -11.37
C TYR A 117 -7.67 -14.24 -11.96
N TYR A 118 -8.84 -14.83 -12.06
CA TYR A 118 -9.06 -16.18 -12.57
C TYR A 118 -9.95 -16.22 -13.82
N GLY A 119 -10.40 -15.07 -14.30
CA GLY A 119 -11.29 -14.97 -15.47
C GLY A 119 -10.61 -15.34 -16.79
N LYS A 120 -11.41 -15.38 -17.84
CA LYS A 120 -10.94 -15.64 -19.20
C LYS A 120 -10.02 -14.50 -19.67
N THR A 121 -8.87 -14.85 -20.25
CA THR A 121 -7.82 -13.90 -20.63
C THR A 121 -8.30 -12.79 -21.56
N ALA A 122 -9.23 -13.10 -22.46
CA ALA A 122 -9.72 -12.16 -23.47
C ALA A 122 -10.79 -11.19 -22.97
N GLN A 123 -11.42 -11.44 -21.84
CA GLN A 123 -12.55 -10.63 -21.36
C GLN A 123 -12.13 -9.33 -20.70
N ASP A 124 -10.98 -9.30 -20.03
CA ASP A 124 -10.51 -8.16 -19.26
C ASP A 124 -9.03 -7.84 -19.60
N GLU A 125 -8.65 -8.09 -20.85
CA GLU A 125 -7.33 -7.71 -21.35
C GLU A 125 -7.18 -6.18 -21.25
N GLY A 126 -6.18 -5.73 -20.52
CA GLY A 126 -6.02 -4.30 -20.23
C GLY A 126 -6.38 -3.88 -18.81
N LEU A 127 -6.99 -4.75 -18.00
CA LEU A 127 -7.36 -4.43 -16.62
C LEU A 127 -6.49 -5.14 -15.56
N TRP A 128 -5.83 -6.23 -15.94
CA TRP A 128 -5.01 -6.99 -15.01
C TRP A 128 -3.52 -6.88 -15.36
N VAL A 129 -2.72 -6.79 -14.33
CA VAL A 129 -1.25 -6.77 -14.44
C VAL A 129 -0.68 -8.17 -14.25
N ARG A 130 0.45 -8.45 -14.89
CA ARG A 130 1.22 -9.66 -14.63
C ARG A 130 2.08 -9.50 -13.39
N GLY A 131 2.09 -10.52 -12.54
CA GLY A 131 2.87 -10.56 -11.32
C GLY A 131 3.54 -11.91 -11.11
N LYS A 132 4.31 -12.02 -10.00
CA LYS A 132 4.84 -13.31 -9.57
C LYS A 132 3.68 -14.25 -9.24
N ALA A 133 3.81 -15.52 -9.66
CA ALA A 133 2.78 -16.54 -9.37
C ALA A 133 2.43 -16.56 -7.88
N LYS A 134 1.16 -16.38 -7.58
CA LYS A 134 0.57 -16.37 -6.26
C LYS A 134 -0.87 -16.83 -6.36
N ASP A 135 -1.35 -17.63 -5.40
CA ASP A 135 -2.73 -18.12 -5.34
C ASP A 135 -3.18 -18.80 -6.65
N GLY A 136 -2.27 -19.53 -7.34
CA GLY A 136 -2.56 -20.28 -8.56
C GLY A 136 -2.64 -19.44 -9.85
N THR A 137 -2.39 -18.13 -9.81
CA THR A 137 -2.40 -17.25 -10.97
C THR A 137 -1.16 -16.37 -11.06
N THR A 138 -0.91 -15.82 -12.26
CA THR A 138 0.08 -14.76 -12.53
C THR A 138 -0.58 -13.43 -12.93
N ARG A 139 -1.92 -13.36 -12.88
CA ARG A 139 -2.71 -12.20 -13.27
C ARG A 139 -3.39 -11.61 -12.05
N PHE A 140 -3.35 -10.29 -11.92
CA PHE A 140 -3.87 -9.61 -10.73
C PHE A 140 -4.52 -8.30 -11.12
N TYR A 141 -5.68 -8.00 -10.56
CA TYR A 141 -6.14 -6.63 -10.46
C TYR A 141 -5.29 -5.93 -9.42
N ARG A 142 -4.63 -4.86 -9.82
CA ARG A 142 -3.76 -4.09 -8.93
C ARG A 142 -4.38 -2.77 -8.56
N VAL A 143 -4.37 -2.49 -7.27
CA VAL A 143 -4.82 -1.22 -6.71
C VAL A 143 -3.68 -0.64 -5.87
N ALA A 144 -3.37 0.63 -6.09
CA ALA A 144 -2.49 1.39 -5.23
C ALA A 144 -3.31 2.23 -4.24
N THR A 145 -2.91 2.25 -2.98
CA THR A 145 -3.60 3.04 -1.95
C THR A 145 -2.63 3.95 -1.23
N ALA A 146 -3.03 5.21 -1.03
CA ALA A 146 -2.33 6.15 -0.16
C ALA A 146 -3.09 6.28 1.17
N TYR A 147 -2.39 6.14 2.30
CA TYR A 147 -3.01 6.19 3.62
C TYR A 147 -2.10 6.81 4.67
N VAL A 148 -2.69 7.29 5.75
CA VAL A 148 -2.01 7.75 6.95
C VAL A 148 -2.39 6.89 8.14
N MET A 149 -1.45 6.72 9.07
CA MET A 149 -1.70 6.07 10.35
C MET A 149 -1.78 7.12 11.46
N VAL A 150 -2.88 7.15 12.20
CA VAL A 150 -3.06 8.03 13.36
C VAL A 150 -3.53 7.20 14.53
N LYS A 151 -2.72 7.10 15.58
CA LYS A 151 -3.04 6.32 16.79
C LYS A 151 -3.52 4.90 16.46
N ASN A 152 -2.78 4.18 15.62
CA ASN A 152 -3.07 2.82 15.13
C ASN A 152 -4.33 2.69 14.24
N THR A 153 -4.98 3.80 13.88
CA THR A 153 -6.09 3.79 12.92
C THR A 153 -5.57 4.18 11.55
N ARG A 154 -5.88 3.37 10.54
CA ARG A 154 -5.58 3.64 9.14
C ARG A 154 -6.68 4.51 8.53
N PHE A 155 -6.27 5.62 7.91
CA PHE A 155 -7.14 6.47 7.10
C PHE A 155 -6.66 6.40 5.65
N THR A 156 -7.41 5.71 4.81
CA THR A 156 -7.17 5.71 3.36
C THR A 156 -7.56 7.08 2.81
N LEU A 157 -6.66 7.67 2.05
CA LEU A 157 -6.80 9.02 1.50
C LEU A 157 -7.06 9.01 0.01
N ALA A 158 -6.48 8.04 -0.69
CA ALA A 158 -6.62 7.90 -2.12
C ALA A 158 -6.47 6.44 -2.53
N VAL A 159 -7.19 6.10 -3.58
CA VAL A 159 -7.17 4.80 -4.27
C VAL A 159 -6.91 5.06 -5.74
N ARG A 160 -6.11 4.21 -6.37
CA ARG A 160 -5.79 4.26 -7.79
C ARG A 160 -5.78 2.85 -8.37
N PHE A 161 -6.56 2.60 -9.41
CA PHE A 161 -6.43 1.37 -10.19
C PHE A 161 -5.18 1.45 -11.05
N VAL A 162 -4.39 0.38 -11.07
CA VAL A 162 -3.14 0.31 -11.81
C VAL A 162 -3.32 -0.59 -13.01
N LEU A 163 -3.26 0.00 -14.19
CA LEU A 163 -3.42 -0.71 -15.45
C LEU A 163 -2.08 -1.30 -15.92
N PRO A 164 -2.12 -2.33 -16.81
CA PRO A 164 -0.92 -2.77 -17.52
C PRO A 164 -0.29 -1.55 -18.21
N GLU A 165 0.99 -1.55 -18.45
CA GLU A 165 1.69 -0.48 -19.17
C GLU A 165 1.88 0.84 -18.35
N GLU A 166 1.17 1.04 -17.25
CA GLU A 166 1.40 2.22 -16.40
C GLU A 166 2.72 2.10 -15.63
N ASP A 167 3.53 3.14 -15.73
CA ASP A 167 4.76 3.18 -14.95
C ASP A 167 4.48 3.60 -13.50
N THR A 168 5.34 3.10 -12.61
CA THR A 168 5.19 3.31 -11.16
C THR A 168 5.31 4.80 -10.77
N VAL A 169 5.99 5.63 -11.57
CA VAL A 169 6.15 7.06 -11.29
C VAL A 169 4.82 7.77 -11.55
N THR A 170 4.12 7.44 -12.63
CA THR A 170 2.80 8.00 -12.95
C THR A 170 1.79 7.66 -11.86
N VAL A 171 1.70 6.39 -11.45
CA VAL A 171 0.81 5.98 -10.35
C VAL A 171 1.12 6.72 -9.05
N LEU A 172 2.41 6.91 -8.76
CA LEU A 172 2.85 7.63 -7.57
C LEU A 172 2.52 9.12 -7.66
N ASP A 173 2.68 9.74 -8.82
CA ASP A 173 2.37 11.16 -9.04
C ASP A 173 0.88 11.44 -8.86
N ASP A 174 0.02 10.63 -9.46
CA ASP A 174 -1.43 10.73 -9.33
C ASP A 174 -1.89 10.63 -7.86
N LEU A 175 -1.39 9.64 -7.13
CA LEU A 175 -1.70 9.50 -5.70
C LEU A 175 -1.20 10.70 -4.88
N LEU A 176 0.00 11.19 -5.16
CA LEU A 176 0.54 12.36 -4.48
C LEU A 176 -0.22 13.63 -4.86
N TRP A 177 -0.66 13.76 -6.11
CA TRP A 177 -1.50 14.86 -6.56
C TRP A 177 -2.84 14.86 -5.82
N GLN A 178 -3.52 13.70 -5.76
CA GLN A 178 -4.78 13.54 -5.00
C GLN A 178 -4.60 13.94 -3.54
N VAL A 179 -3.56 13.44 -2.87
CA VAL A 179 -3.32 13.73 -1.45
C VAL A 179 -2.93 15.18 -1.20
N LYS A 180 -2.00 15.73 -2.00
CA LYS A 180 -1.43 17.06 -1.76
C LYS A 180 -2.25 18.19 -2.34
N LYS A 181 -2.86 18.01 -3.51
CA LYS A 181 -3.58 19.07 -4.22
C LYS A 181 -5.07 19.04 -3.94
N ILE A 182 -5.70 17.87 -4.06
CA ILE A 182 -7.14 17.74 -3.82
C ILE A 182 -7.44 17.78 -2.32
N LEU A 183 -6.85 16.88 -1.53
CA LEU A 183 -7.09 16.82 -0.09
C LEU A 183 -6.32 17.86 0.72
N ARG A 184 -5.35 18.55 0.10
CA ARG A 184 -4.49 19.59 0.71
C ARG A 184 -3.73 19.09 1.95
N ILE A 185 -3.34 17.82 1.96
CA ILE A 185 -2.60 17.22 3.06
C ILE A 185 -1.10 17.49 2.90
N ARG A 186 -0.48 17.95 3.97
CA ARG A 186 0.98 18.18 4.02
C ARG A 186 1.69 16.90 4.39
N VAL A 187 2.46 16.34 3.46
CA VAL A 187 3.24 15.11 3.68
C VAL A 187 4.58 15.46 4.32
N LYS A 188 4.83 14.91 5.51
CA LYS A 188 6.10 15.03 6.25
C LYS A 188 7.14 14.07 5.70
N VAL A 189 6.78 12.78 5.65
CA VAL A 189 7.59 11.68 5.12
C VAL A 189 6.67 10.75 4.35
N LEU A 190 7.16 10.26 3.23
CA LEU A 190 6.50 9.26 2.41
C LEU A 190 7.15 7.89 2.66
N PHE A 191 6.35 6.87 2.82
CA PHE A 191 6.76 5.49 2.98
C PHE A 191 6.24 4.66 1.82
N LEU A 192 7.16 3.99 1.14
CA LEU A 192 6.86 3.17 -0.03
C LEU A 192 7.31 1.73 0.19
N ASP A 193 6.52 0.79 -0.30
CA ASP A 193 6.86 -0.61 -0.29
C ASP A 193 7.90 -0.98 -1.38
N ARG A 194 8.22 -2.27 -1.49
CA ARG A 194 9.18 -2.80 -2.48
C ARG A 194 8.70 -2.67 -3.92
N GLY A 195 7.41 -2.49 -4.15
CA GLY A 195 6.85 -2.27 -5.48
C GLY A 195 7.35 -0.96 -6.11
N PHE A 196 7.78 -0.02 -5.28
CA PHE A 196 8.31 1.28 -5.69
C PHE A 196 9.86 1.32 -5.73
N ASP A 197 10.56 0.19 -5.58
CA ASP A 197 12.02 0.09 -5.54
C ASP A 197 12.63 0.18 -6.95
N GLY A 198 12.52 1.34 -7.57
CA GLY A 198 13.07 1.65 -8.87
C GLY A 198 13.85 2.98 -8.87
N THR A 199 14.94 3.06 -9.66
CA THR A 199 15.76 4.29 -9.76
C THR A 199 14.99 5.46 -10.36
N ALA A 200 14.03 5.21 -11.26
CA ALA A 200 13.13 6.24 -11.79
C ALA A 200 12.28 6.88 -10.68
N VAL A 201 11.71 6.07 -9.76
CA VAL A 201 10.98 6.56 -8.59
C VAL A 201 11.90 7.33 -7.65
N MET A 202 13.12 6.84 -7.41
CA MET A 202 14.10 7.53 -6.56
C MET A 202 14.48 8.91 -7.13
N ALA A 203 14.72 8.98 -8.44
CA ALA A 203 15.03 10.23 -9.15
C ALA A 203 13.84 11.20 -9.12
N TYR A 204 12.63 10.70 -9.37
CA TYR A 204 11.40 11.49 -9.30
C TYR A 204 11.20 12.12 -7.91
N LEU A 205 11.30 11.33 -6.84
CA LEU A 205 11.13 11.80 -5.46
C LEU A 205 12.23 12.78 -5.03
N THR A 206 13.45 12.61 -5.55
CA THR A 206 14.55 13.53 -5.32
C THR A 206 14.27 14.88 -5.97
N ARG A 207 13.76 14.89 -7.22
CA ARG A 207 13.34 16.09 -7.94
C ARG A 207 12.18 16.80 -7.23
N LEU A 208 11.19 16.05 -6.74
CA LEU A 208 10.09 16.60 -5.92
C LEU A 208 10.52 17.10 -4.54
N ARG A 209 11.76 16.86 -4.15
CA ARG A 209 12.27 17.17 -2.81
C ARG A 209 11.41 16.54 -1.68
N GLN A 210 10.78 15.40 -1.95
CA GLN A 210 9.92 14.71 -0.99
C GLN A 210 10.76 13.80 -0.08
N PRO A 211 10.80 14.04 1.25
CA PRO A 211 11.41 13.11 2.18
C PRO A 211 10.73 11.75 2.10
N THR A 212 11.49 10.70 1.79
CA THR A 212 10.92 9.38 1.51
C THR A 212 11.79 8.26 2.06
N VAL A 213 11.12 7.21 2.52
CA VAL A 213 11.70 5.90 2.85
C VAL A 213 11.09 4.87 1.90
N ILE A 214 11.94 4.16 1.16
CA ILE A 214 11.51 3.10 0.24
C ILE A 214 12.05 1.77 0.76
N ALA A 215 11.19 0.77 0.97
CA ALA A 215 11.63 -0.58 1.24
C ALA A 215 12.30 -1.15 -0.02
N CYS A 216 13.54 -1.61 0.11
CA CYS A 216 14.35 -2.03 -1.02
C CYS A 216 14.42 -3.56 -1.10
N THR A 217 14.36 -4.09 -2.30
CA THR A 217 14.56 -5.50 -2.56
C THR A 217 16.07 -5.84 -2.43
N ILE A 218 16.37 -6.89 -1.68
CA ILE A 218 17.74 -7.39 -1.56
C ILE A 218 18.08 -8.19 -2.83
N ARG A 219 18.87 -7.58 -3.71
CA ARG A 219 19.24 -8.13 -5.03
C ARG A 219 20.70 -8.53 -5.07
N GLY A 220 21.02 -9.46 -5.97
CA GLY A 220 22.36 -10.00 -6.19
C GLY A 220 22.63 -11.30 -5.42
N LYS A 221 23.59 -12.09 -5.88
CA LYS A 221 24.09 -13.29 -5.18
C LYS A 221 25.14 -12.89 -4.14
N THR A 222 26.16 -12.18 -4.55
CA THR A 222 27.27 -11.65 -3.73
C THR A 222 27.42 -10.14 -3.79
N GLY A 223 26.89 -9.48 -4.82
CA GLY A 223 26.91 -8.04 -5.06
C GLY A 223 25.58 -7.36 -4.81
N GLY A 224 25.42 -6.12 -5.33
CA GLY A 224 24.23 -5.31 -5.20
C GLY A 224 23.87 -5.00 -3.74
N THR A 225 22.59 -4.85 -3.44
CA THR A 225 22.13 -4.58 -2.07
C THR A 225 22.39 -5.74 -1.10
N ARG A 226 22.59 -6.96 -1.60
CA ARG A 226 22.97 -8.11 -0.77
C ARG A 226 24.36 -7.96 -0.15
N ALA A 227 25.31 -7.35 -0.84
CA ALA A 227 26.64 -7.08 -0.30
C ALA A 227 26.62 -6.20 0.95
N LEU A 228 25.55 -5.41 1.14
CA LEU A 228 25.35 -4.58 2.32
C LEU A 228 24.85 -5.36 3.53
N CYS A 229 24.28 -6.55 3.32
CA CYS A 229 23.62 -7.37 4.34
C CYS A 229 24.62 -8.29 5.05
N GLN A 230 25.65 -7.71 5.67
CA GLN A 230 26.74 -8.46 6.31
C GLN A 230 26.87 -8.12 7.80
N GLY A 231 27.50 -9.04 8.56
CA GLY A 231 27.77 -8.83 9.98
C GLY A 231 26.54 -9.03 10.88
N HIS A 232 26.59 -8.45 12.08
CA HIS A 232 25.60 -8.68 13.13
C HIS A 232 24.81 -7.43 13.53
N ARG A 233 25.14 -6.26 12.98
CA ARG A 233 24.56 -4.96 13.34
C ARG A 233 23.92 -4.29 12.13
N SER A 234 22.91 -3.50 12.40
CA SER A 234 22.34 -2.59 11.40
C SER A 234 23.37 -1.53 11.02
N ASP A 235 23.35 -1.10 9.76
CA ASP A 235 24.33 -0.15 9.23
C ASP A 235 23.66 0.91 8.32
N ARG A 236 24.39 1.96 8.01
CA ARG A 236 23.99 3.04 7.10
C ARG A 236 25.13 3.33 6.16
N THR A 237 24.82 3.36 4.89
CA THR A 237 25.86 3.59 3.86
C THR A 237 25.26 4.31 2.66
N ARG A 238 26.12 4.70 1.73
CA ARG A 238 25.68 5.13 0.39
C ARG A 238 25.79 3.93 -0.55
N HIS A 239 24.78 3.79 -1.42
CA HIS A 239 24.78 2.73 -2.42
C HIS A 239 24.42 3.31 -3.79
N THR A 240 25.12 2.85 -4.83
CA THR A 240 24.85 3.19 -6.22
C THR A 240 24.07 2.04 -6.87
N PHE A 241 22.83 2.32 -7.25
CA PHE A 241 21.95 1.42 -7.99
C PHE A 241 22.26 1.51 -9.49
N CYS A 242 22.08 0.43 -10.23
CA CYS A 242 22.30 0.37 -11.68
C CYS A 242 23.65 0.96 -12.10
N ARG A 243 24.71 0.64 -11.35
CA ARG A 243 26.05 1.18 -11.59
C ARG A 243 26.50 0.90 -13.03
N GLN A 244 26.99 1.94 -13.71
CA GLN A 244 27.43 1.93 -15.13
C GLN A 244 26.32 1.50 -16.10
N GLN A 245 25.04 1.73 -15.75
CA GLN A 245 23.88 1.45 -16.60
C GLN A 245 22.99 2.68 -16.69
N PRO A 246 22.11 2.76 -17.70
CA PRO A 246 21.07 3.79 -17.74
C PRO A 246 20.24 3.78 -16.46
N GLY A 247 20.01 4.97 -15.89
CA GLY A 247 19.29 5.10 -14.63
C GLY A 247 20.15 4.88 -13.38
N GLU A 248 21.47 5.03 -13.48
CA GLU A 248 22.36 5.04 -12.30
C GLU A 248 21.91 6.07 -11.28
N PHE A 249 21.77 5.65 -10.03
CA PHE A 249 21.32 6.49 -8.95
C PHE A 249 22.02 6.16 -7.64
N THR A 250 22.56 7.18 -6.97
CA THR A 250 23.21 7.01 -5.67
C THR A 250 22.35 7.58 -4.54
N ALA A 251 22.04 6.74 -3.56
CA ALA A 251 21.23 7.12 -2.40
C ALA A 251 21.88 6.72 -1.07
N ASN A 252 21.41 7.36 0.00
CA ASN A 252 21.62 6.88 1.36
C ASN A 252 20.77 5.63 1.60
N VAL A 253 21.38 4.61 2.19
CA VAL A 253 20.73 3.33 2.46
C VAL A 253 20.88 2.95 3.93
N ALA A 254 19.77 2.57 4.56
CA ALA A 254 19.77 1.96 5.88
C ALA A 254 19.58 0.46 5.75
N VAL A 255 20.52 -0.30 6.31
CA VAL A 255 20.52 -1.77 6.34
C VAL A 255 20.18 -2.19 7.77
N CYS A 256 19.00 -2.75 7.96
CA CYS A 256 18.48 -3.09 9.27
C CYS A 256 18.49 -4.59 9.51
N ARG A 257 19.10 -5.00 10.62
CA ARG A 257 18.99 -6.37 11.11
C ARG A 257 17.61 -6.57 11.72
N VAL A 258 16.87 -7.56 11.25
CA VAL A 258 15.54 -7.89 11.73
C VAL A 258 15.53 -9.29 12.35
N SER A 259 14.75 -9.48 13.39
CA SER A 259 14.46 -10.80 13.93
C SER A 259 12.96 -11.03 13.86
N SER A 260 12.56 -12.12 13.23
CA SER A 260 11.18 -12.61 13.25
C SER A 260 11.10 -13.86 14.13
N SER A 261 10.02 -14.00 14.88
CA SER A 261 9.69 -15.27 15.54
C SER A 261 8.55 -15.93 14.76
N ALA A 262 8.79 -17.09 14.21
CA ALA A 262 7.76 -17.89 13.57
C ALA A 262 7.50 -19.15 14.40
N ARG A 263 6.25 -19.55 14.55
CA ARG A 263 5.90 -20.82 15.16
C ARG A 263 6.01 -21.91 14.08
N ARG A 264 7.03 -22.73 14.19
CA ARG A 264 7.25 -23.83 13.27
C ARG A 264 7.19 -25.13 14.08
N THR A 265 6.31 -26.06 13.71
CA THR A 265 6.12 -27.37 14.40
C THR A 265 6.02 -27.25 15.93
N GLY A 266 5.21 -26.30 16.42
CA GLY A 266 4.99 -26.10 17.86
C GLY A 266 6.09 -25.33 18.60
N ARG A 267 7.26 -25.08 18.00
CA ARG A 267 8.36 -24.34 18.61
C ARG A 267 8.50 -22.92 18.03
N HIS A 268 8.81 -21.95 18.91
CA HIS A 268 9.18 -20.61 18.49
C HIS A 268 10.61 -20.59 17.94
N VAL A 269 10.75 -20.45 16.63
CA VAL A 269 12.05 -20.30 15.99
C VAL A 269 12.30 -18.82 15.70
N ARG A 270 13.38 -18.27 16.26
CA ARG A 270 13.86 -16.90 15.89
C ARG A 270 14.66 -17.00 14.61
N GLN A 271 14.18 -16.36 13.57
CA GLN A 271 14.90 -16.24 12.31
C GLN A 271 15.41 -14.80 12.18
N ALA A 272 16.73 -14.67 12.01
CA ALA A 272 17.35 -13.38 11.74
C ALA A 272 17.36 -13.11 10.23
N GLY A 273 17.04 -11.89 9.85
CA GLY A 273 17.01 -11.45 8.45
C GLY A 273 17.54 -10.03 8.29
N TRP A 274 17.43 -9.52 7.08
CA TRP A 274 17.81 -8.16 6.74
C TRP A 274 16.67 -7.44 6.04
N MET A 275 16.56 -6.15 6.30
CA MET A 275 15.75 -5.20 5.54
C MET A 275 16.62 -4.05 5.10
N VAL A 276 16.47 -3.63 3.86
CA VAL A 276 17.19 -2.52 3.27
C VAL A 276 16.20 -1.43 2.91
N PHE A 277 16.50 -0.18 3.26
CA PHE A 277 15.68 0.98 2.98
C PHE A 277 16.50 2.05 2.28
N VAL A 278 15.96 2.61 1.21
CA VAL A 278 16.49 3.80 0.55
C VAL A 278 15.92 5.03 1.23
N LEU A 279 16.78 5.99 1.53
CA LEU A 279 16.46 7.24 2.21
C LEU A 279 16.64 8.43 1.25
N ILE A 280 15.54 9.02 0.79
CA ILE A 280 15.55 10.21 -0.07
C ILE A 280 15.34 11.44 0.80
N ARG A 281 16.28 12.41 0.72
CA ARG A 281 16.23 13.67 1.48
C ARG A 281 15.99 13.52 3.00
N LEU A 282 16.35 12.40 3.51
CA LEU A 282 16.39 12.11 4.94
C LEU A 282 17.86 12.01 5.35
N GLY A 283 18.25 12.87 6.29
CA GLY A 283 19.56 12.78 6.91
C GLY A 283 19.68 11.52 7.78
N TRP A 284 20.88 11.29 8.31
CA TRP A 284 21.18 10.19 9.23
C TRP A 284 20.53 10.34 10.63
N SER A 285 19.65 11.32 10.81
CA SER A 285 18.92 11.64 12.03
C SER A 285 17.99 10.49 12.51
N PRO A 286 17.50 10.51 13.77
CA PRO A 286 16.66 9.46 14.39
C PRO A 286 15.40 9.03 13.63
N LEU A 287 15.04 9.70 12.54
CA LEU A 287 13.99 9.25 11.60
C LEU A 287 14.23 7.83 11.03
N ALA A 288 15.47 7.34 11.05
CA ALA A 288 15.74 5.92 10.81
C ALA A 288 15.10 5.00 11.86
N ARG A 289 14.80 5.49 13.06
CA ARG A 289 14.01 4.77 14.07
C ARG A 289 12.54 4.63 13.66
N HIS A 290 11.99 5.63 12.97
CA HIS A 290 10.63 5.54 12.42
C HIS A 290 10.55 4.65 11.18
N ALA A 291 11.58 4.63 10.34
CA ALA A 291 11.67 3.67 9.23
C ALA A 291 11.61 2.22 9.72
N ALA A 292 12.21 1.94 10.88
CA ALA A 292 12.11 0.64 11.53
C ALA A 292 10.69 0.32 12.02
N SER A 293 9.98 1.30 12.54
CA SER A 293 8.59 1.13 12.99
C SER A 293 7.64 0.94 11.82
N ILE A 294 7.92 1.57 10.69
CA ILE A 294 7.08 1.52 9.49
C ILE A 294 7.47 0.36 8.57
N GLY A 295 8.72 -0.06 8.57
CA GLY A 295 9.10 -1.38 8.04
C GLY A 295 8.31 -2.50 8.72
N ALA A 296 7.99 -2.37 10.00
CA ALA A 296 7.07 -3.25 10.70
C ALA A 296 5.61 -3.06 10.21
N VAL A 297 5.17 -1.86 9.89
CA VAL A 297 3.82 -1.58 9.35
C VAL A 297 3.67 -2.07 7.91
N LEU A 298 4.68 -1.87 7.06
CA LEU A 298 4.70 -2.40 5.68
C LEU A 298 4.95 -3.92 5.65
N ALA A 299 5.64 -4.48 6.64
CA ALA A 299 5.84 -5.92 6.80
C ALA A 299 4.69 -6.61 7.56
N SER A 300 3.77 -5.89 8.18
CA SER A 300 2.67 -6.47 8.95
C SER A 300 1.64 -7.22 8.08
N LYS A 301 1.67 -7.06 6.77
CA LYS A 301 0.95 -7.93 5.83
C LYS A 301 1.56 -9.33 5.69
N ALA A 302 2.80 -9.53 6.15
CA ALA A 302 3.55 -10.79 5.97
C ALA A 302 4.03 -11.40 7.28
N ALA A 303 3.24 -11.45 8.32
CA ALA A 303 3.57 -12.13 9.59
C ALA A 303 3.80 -11.23 10.81
N THR A 304 2.97 -11.42 11.73
CA THR A 304 3.11 -11.30 13.19
C THR A 304 4.55 -11.34 13.70
N GLY A 305 4.99 -10.25 14.33
CA GLY A 305 6.12 -10.31 15.27
C GLY A 305 7.50 -9.91 14.76
N VAL A 306 7.64 -9.13 13.69
CA VAL A 306 8.95 -8.62 13.24
C VAL A 306 9.41 -7.45 14.12
N ARG A 307 10.49 -7.62 14.89
CA ARG A 307 11.18 -6.54 15.60
C ARG A 307 12.35 -6.03 14.77
N VAL A 308 12.35 -4.75 14.43
CA VAL A 308 13.45 -4.08 13.73
C VAL A 308 14.32 -3.35 14.74
N LYS A 309 15.62 -3.67 14.77
CA LYS A 309 16.62 -2.92 15.57
C LYS A 309 17.47 -2.11 14.61
N CYS A 310 17.42 -0.80 14.72
CA CYS A 310 18.34 0.10 14.00
C CYS A 310 19.52 0.47 14.89
N ALA A 311 20.70 0.66 14.27
CA ALA A 311 21.91 1.07 14.99
C ALA A 311 21.85 2.54 15.38
N ASP A 312 22.23 2.84 16.62
CA ASP A 312 22.37 4.17 17.19
C ASP A 312 23.84 4.64 17.15
N GLY A 313 24.56 4.47 16.02
CA GLY A 313 25.97 4.83 15.90
C GLY A 313 26.28 5.68 14.65
N PRO A 314 27.44 6.38 14.64
CA PRO A 314 27.86 7.12 13.46
C PRO A 314 28.08 6.17 12.26
N PRO A 315 27.94 6.65 11.01
CA PRO A 315 28.16 5.84 9.82
C PRO A 315 29.62 5.41 9.71
N ARG A 316 29.85 4.19 9.24
CA ARG A 316 31.22 3.73 8.89
C ARG A 316 31.77 4.58 7.76
N PRO A 317 33.08 4.90 7.79
CA PRO A 317 33.74 5.52 6.65
C PRO A 317 33.64 4.57 5.43
N THR A 318 33.36 5.13 4.27
CA THR A 318 33.41 4.40 3.00
C THR A 318 34.79 3.81 2.80
N PRO A 319 34.94 2.54 2.37
CA PRO A 319 36.24 2.00 1.99
C PRO A 319 36.84 2.90 0.90
N ARG A 320 38.03 3.42 1.13
CA ARG A 320 38.83 4.06 0.08
C ARG A 320 39.03 3.00 -1.02
N THR A 321 38.63 3.29 -2.22
CA THR A 321 39.12 2.58 -3.40
C THR A 321 40.55 3.04 -3.62
N ASP A 322 41.49 2.32 -3.05
CA ASP A 322 42.90 2.47 -3.41
C ASP A 322 43.02 2.06 -4.88
N SER A 323 43.27 3.06 -5.72
CA SER A 323 43.69 2.89 -7.09
C SER A 323 45.11 2.29 -7.04
N TYR A 324 45.22 0.99 -7.20
CA TYR A 324 46.50 0.39 -7.58
C TYR A 324 46.81 0.86 -9.00
N SER A 325 47.64 1.90 -9.12
CA SER A 325 48.44 2.18 -10.30
C SER A 325 49.65 1.24 -10.22
N SER A 326 49.65 0.20 -11.01
CA SER A 326 50.84 -0.61 -11.31
C SER A 326 51.68 0.17 -12.28
N VAL A 327 52.93 0.40 -11.88
CA VAL A 327 54.08 0.71 -12.72
C VAL A 327 54.50 -0.57 -13.45
#